data_c2f31ea163c13891a5a95225a895b57b
#
_entry.id   c2f31ea163c13891a5a95225a895b57b
#
_cell.length_a   1.000
_cell.length_b   1.000
_cell.length_c   1.000
_cell.angle_alpha   90.00
_cell.angle_beta   90.00
_cell.angle_gamma   90.00
#
_symmetry.space_group_name_H-M   'P 1'
#
loop_
_entity.id
_entity.type
_entity.pdbx_description
1 polymer ?
#
loop_
_entity_poly.entity_id
_entity_poly.type
_entity_poly.pdbx_seq_one_letter_code
_entity_poly.pdbx_strand_id
1 'polypeptide(L)'
;MSKKRNRRVLLIFALLFYFFKSSGQQHSCCDREIKPFIEAFREAESGEMDYTDTLNKSIRLIFEKEFNDSIMVMLDDSIVYNSMLITNKPYAPRVKLIDVDYSMKKDTPHLVIKRADGKCMWFYLIPGHRVAYINYFKDPGVWMVELSNIHRQYI
;
A
#
# COMPACT_ATOMS: atom_id res chain seq x y z
N MET A 1 -16.62 55.92 -20.36
CA MET A 1 -17.31 54.65 -20.08
C MET A 1 -16.38 53.43 -20.18
N SER A 2 -15.28 53.35 -19.44
CA SER A 2 -14.29 52.25 -19.60
C SER A 2 -13.91 51.52 -18.32
N LYS A 3 -14.17 52.06 -17.11
CA LYS A 3 -13.72 51.47 -15.84
C LYS A 3 -14.51 50.28 -15.30
N LYS A 4 -15.75 50.05 -15.73
CA LYS A 4 -16.59 48.96 -15.26
C LYS A 4 -16.27 47.59 -15.91
N ARG A 5 -15.70 47.62 -17.13
CA ARG A 5 -15.46 46.38 -17.91
C ARG A 5 -14.22 45.60 -17.38
N ASN A 6 -13.21 46.35 -16.90
CA ASN A 6 -12.00 45.71 -16.39
C ASN A 6 -12.17 45.03 -15.01
N ARG A 7 -13.15 45.46 -14.19
CA ARG A 7 -13.39 44.83 -12.88
C ARG A 7 -14.03 43.39 -13.05
N ARG A 8 -14.85 43.20 -14.07
CA ARG A 8 -15.49 41.88 -14.30
C ARG A 8 -14.49 40.87 -14.84
N VAL A 9 -13.55 41.27 -15.68
CA VAL A 9 -12.49 40.40 -16.19
C VAL A 9 -11.53 39.99 -15.08
N LEU A 10 -11.18 40.93 -14.19
CA LEU A 10 -10.31 40.61 -13.03
C LEU A 10 -10.95 39.64 -12.05
N LEU A 11 -12.27 39.74 -11.82
CA LEU A 11 -13.01 38.81 -10.95
C LEU A 11 -13.10 37.38 -11.53
N ILE A 12 -13.24 37.26 -12.83
CA ILE A 12 -13.26 35.96 -13.52
C ILE A 12 -11.89 35.28 -13.44
N PHE A 13 -10.80 36.04 -13.62
CA PHE A 13 -9.45 35.52 -13.46
C PHE A 13 -9.14 35.11 -12.02
N ALA A 14 -9.60 35.85 -11.03
CA ALA A 14 -9.42 35.49 -9.63
C ALA A 14 -10.19 34.20 -9.26
N LEU A 15 -11.40 34.01 -9.77
CA LEU A 15 -12.17 32.78 -9.57
C LEU A 15 -11.52 31.58 -10.26
N LEU A 16 -10.99 31.72 -11.48
CA LEU A 16 -10.25 30.64 -12.15
C LEU A 16 -9.00 30.24 -11.39
N PHE A 17 -8.25 31.17 -10.78
CA PHE A 17 -7.10 30.84 -9.95
C PHE A 17 -7.48 30.11 -8.66
N TYR A 18 -8.65 30.36 -8.09
CA TYR A 18 -9.13 29.61 -6.92
C TYR A 18 -9.50 28.17 -7.23
N PHE A 19 -10.04 27.90 -8.44
CA PHE A 19 -10.36 26.54 -8.86
C PHE A 19 -9.12 25.71 -9.20
N PHE A 20 -8.03 26.31 -9.67
CA PHE A 20 -6.81 25.59 -9.97
C PHE A 20 -5.96 25.23 -8.74
N LYS A 21 -6.19 25.85 -7.57
CA LYS A 21 -5.48 25.52 -6.33
C LYS A 21 -6.04 24.34 -5.54
N SER A 22 -7.20 23.79 -5.94
CA SER A 22 -7.82 22.69 -5.18
C SER A 22 -7.54 21.27 -5.72
N SER A 23 -6.77 21.13 -6.80
CA SER A 23 -6.45 19.81 -7.38
C SER A 23 -5.07 19.27 -7.00
N GLY A 24 -4.52 19.70 -5.89
CA GLY A 24 -3.19 19.30 -5.43
C GLY A 24 -3.12 18.91 -3.98
N GLN A 25 -4.22 18.49 -3.37
CA GLN A 25 -4.12 17.73 -2.12
C GLN A 25 -3.76 16.28 -2.48
N GLN A 26 -2.49 16.11 -2.81
CA GLN A 26 -1.83 14.85 -2.66
C GLN A 26 -2.04 14.43 -1.21
N HIS A 27 -2.89 13.45 -0.99
CA HIS A 27 -3.11 12.86 0.33
C HIS A 27 -1.83 12.19 0.80
N SER A 28 -0.89 12.94 1.31
CA SER A 28 0.20 12.38 2.09
C SER A 28 -0.35 11.89 3.43
N CYS A 29 -1.23 10.90 3.38
CA CYS A 29 -1.65 10.19 4.59
C CYS A 29 -0.49 9.45 5.24
N CYS A 30 0.64 9.36 4.55
CA CYS A 30 1.73 8.50 4.94
C CYS A 30 3.06 9.11 4.53
N ASP A 31 3.76 9.72 5.47
CA ASP A 31 5.04 10.38 5.22
C ASP A 31 6.21 9.39 5.17
N ARG A 32 5.98 8.11 5.47
CA ARG A 32 7.04 7.13 5.63
C ARG A 32 7.07 6.13 4.48
N GLU A 33 8.00 6.35 3.56
CA GLU A 33 8.45 5.32 2.62
C GLU A 33 9.23 4.24 3.38
N ILE A 34 8.91 2.98 3.12
CA ILE A 34 9.70 1.83 3.57
C ILE A 34 10.42 1.28 2.35
N LYS A 35 11.72 1.05 2.51
CA LYS A 35 12.48 0.23 1.55
C LYS A 35 12.31 -1.22 1.97
N PRO A 36 11.59 -2.05 1.19
CA PRO A 36 11.43 -3.46 1.50
C PRO A 36 12.78 -4.17 1.49
N PHE A 37 12.94 -5.15 2.36
CA PHE A 37 13.97 -6.15 2.18
C PHE A 37 13.55 -7.02 0.97
N ILE A 38 14.46 -7.23 0.02
CA ILE A 38 14.20 -8.02 -1.18
C ILE A 38 14.94 -9.34 -1.02
N GLU A 39 14.17 -10.42 -0.86
CA GLU A 39 14.74 -11.76 -0.89
C GLU A 39 15.23 -12.09 -2.31
N ALA A 40 16.43 -12.66 -2.42
CA ALA A 40 16.91 -13.16 -3.70
C ALA A 40 15.98 -14.27 -4.23
N PHE A 41 15.77 -14.30 -5.55
CA PHE A 41 15.01 -15.39 -6.15
C PHE A 41 15.66 -16.74 -5.82
N ARG A 42 14.85 -17.66 -5.33
CA ARG A 42 15.26 -19.02 -5.03
C ARG A 42 14.17 -20.02 -5.41
N GLU A 43 14.54 -21.27 -5.53
CA GLU A 43 13.58 -22.36 -5.69
C GLU A 43 12.83 -22.63 -4.39
N ALA A 44 11.58 -23.06 -4.52
CA ALA A 44 10.75 -23.43 -3.39
C ALA A 44 11.25 -24.73 -2.74
N GLU A 45 11.34 -24.74 -1.43
CA GLU A 45 11.61 -25.95 -0.66
C GLU A 45 10.34 -26.77 -0.43
N SER A 46 10.48 -27.96 0.18
CA SER A 46 9.31 -28.81 0.46
C SER A 46 8.28 -28.09 1.33
N GLY A 47 7.05 -28.00 0.82
CA GLY A 47 5.95 -27.32 1.49
C GLY A 47 5.82 -25.82 1.20
N GLU A 48 6.72 -25.25 0.42
CA GLU A 48 6.61 -23.87 -0.07
C GLU A 48 5.96 -23.82 -1.45
N MET A 49 5.40 -22.67 -1.82
CA MET A 49 4.86 -22.42 -3.15
C MET A 49 5.66 -21.32 -3.84
N ASP A 50 6.08 -21.61 -5.07
CA ASP A 50 6.81 -20.66 -5.91
C ASP A 50 5.83 -19.77 -6.69
N TYR A 51 6.07 -18.48 -6.66
CA TYR A 51 5.30 -17.44 -7.34
C TYR A 51 6.16 -16.64 -8.33
N THR A 52 7.12 -17.29 -8.97
CA THR A 52 8.04 -16.65 -9.94
C THR A 52 7.39 -16.20 -11.24
N ASP A 53 6.12 -16.53 -11.51
CA ASP A 53 5.42 -16.07 -12.71
C ASP A 53 5.35 -14.53 -12.75
N THR A 54 6.25 -13.93 -13.54
CA THR A 54 6.39 -12.49 -13.70
C THR A 54 5.29 -11.87 -14.56
N LEU A 55 4.52 -12.67 -15.30
CA LEU A 55 3.42 -12.18 -16.15
C LEU A 55 2.19 -11.82 -15.32
N ASN A 56 2.02 -12.44 -14.19
CA ASN A 56 0.89 -12.20 -13.32
C ASN A 56 1.13 -10.96 -12.44
N LYS A 57 0.39 -9.91 -12.70
CA LYS A 57 0.41 -8.65 -11.94
C LYS A 57 -0.48 -8.74 -10.69
N SER A 58 -0.14 -9.62 -9.77
CA SER A 58 -0.78 -9.71 -8.45
C SER A 58 0.28 -9.89 -7.37
N ILE A 59 0.00 -9.41 -6.17
CA ILE A 59 0.84 -9.62 -5.00
C ILE A 59 0.00 -10.16 -3.85
N ARG A 60 0.53 -11.13 -3.14
CA ARG A 60 -0.03 -11.64 -1.90
C ARG A 60 0.61 -10.95 -0.71
N LEU A 61 -0.19 -10.24 0.06
CA LEU A 61 0.24 -9.61 1.30
C LEU A 61 0.00 -10.60 2.44
N ILE A 62 1.04 -10.87 3.20
CA ILE A 62 1.01 -11.80 4.34
C ILE A 62 1.33 -11.00 5.60
N PHE A 63 0.29 -10.75 6.39
CA PHE A 63 0.44 -10.10 7.69
C PHE A 63 0.71 -11.16 8.74
N GLU A 64 1.90 -11.15 9.32
CA GLU A 64 2.38 -12.28 10.14
C GLU A 64 2.03 -12.12 11.62
N LYS A 65 2.61 -11.17 12.34
CA LYS A 65 2.52 -11.11 13.81
C LYS A 65 2.00 -9.76 14.30
N GLU A 66 1.40 -9.79 15.49
CA GLU A 66 1.06 -8.62 16.30
C GLU A 66 0.01 -7.67 15.73
N PHE A 67 -0.79 -8.14 14.77
CA PHE A 67 -1.93 -7.37 14.31
C PHE A 67 -3.17 -7.70 15.14
N ASN A 68 -3.74 -6.67 15.74
CA ASN A 68 -5.06 -6.66 16.38
C ASN A 68 -5.61 -5.25 16.20
N ASP A 69 -5.87 -4.88 14.93
CA ASP A 69 -6.21 -3.50 14.58
C ASP A 69 -6.95 -3.45 13.25
N SER A 70 -7.65 -2.36 12.99
CA SER A 70 -8.19 -2.09 11.65
C SER A 70 -7.07 -1.68 10.71
N ILE A 71 -6.95 -2.41 9.62
CA ILE A 71 -5.95 -2.18 8.57
C ILE A 71 -6.65 -1.76 7.28
N MET A 72 -6.18 -0.68 6.71
CA MET A 72 -6.53 -0.23 5.37
C MET A 72 -5.33 -0.48 4.45
N VAL A 73 -5.57 -1.13 3.32
CA VAL A 73 -4.58 -1.29 2.24
C VAL A 73 -5.09 -0.53 1.03
N MET A 74 -4.24 0.28 0.46
CA MET A 74 -4.53 1.04 -0.75
C MET A 74 -3.50 0.70 -1.82
N LEU A 75 -3.97 0.58 -3.06
CA LEU A 75 -3.14 0.48 -4.25
C LEU A 75 -3.21 1.83 -4.96
N ASP A 76 -2.11 2.59 -4.95
CA ASP A 76 -2.11 4.01 -5.25
C ASP A 76 -3.18 4.73 -4.37
N ASP A 77 -4.21 5.32 -4.98
CA ASP A 77 -5.29 6.02 -4.28
C ASP A 77 -6.55 5.16 -4.08
N SER A 78 -6.52 3.87 -4.46
CA SER A 78 -7.69 2.99 -4.40
C SER A 78 -7.63 2.06 -3.20
N ILE A 79 -8.66 2.05 -2.36
CA ILE A 79 -8.78 1.12 -1.24
C ILE A 79 -9.06 -0.28 -1.79
N VAL A 80 -8.16 -1.23 -1.51
CA VAL A 80 -8.30 -2.65 -1.91
C VAL A 80 -8.67 -3.55 -0.72
N TYR A 81 -8.41 -3.08 0.50
CA TYR A 81 -8.81 -3.77 1.72
C TYR A 81 -9.02 -2.76 2.84
N ASN A 82 -10.08 -2.96 3.64
CA ASN A 82 -10.33 -2.17 4.84
C ASN A 82 -11.15 -3.00 5.82
N SER A 83 -10.50 -3.59 6.81
CA SER A 83 -11.15 -4.42 7.81
C SER A 83 -10.28 -4.64 9.03
N MET A 84 -10.90 -5.20 10.07
CA MET A 84 -10.19 -5.69 11.26
C MET A 84 -9.27 -6.86 10.89
N LEU A 85 -8.01 -6.77 11.27
CA LEU A 85 -6.99 -7.77 11.05
C LEU A 85 -6.46 -8.25 12.40
N ILE A 86 -6.58 -9.55 12.63
CA ILE A 86 -6.18 -10.19 13.89
C ILE A 86 -5.29 -11.37 13.54
N THR A 87 -4.03 -11.34 13.97
CA THR A 87 -3.06 -12.42 13.81
C THR A 87 -2.56 -13.00 15.14
N ASN A 88 -3.06 -12.46 16.26
CA ASN A 88 -2.51 -12.72 17.60
C ASN A 88 -3.47 -13.49 18.52
N LYS A 89 -4.25 -14.43 17.99
CA LYS A 89 -5.10 -15.28 18.83
C LYS A 89 -4.52 -16.70 18.93
N PRO A 90 -4.59 -17.35 20.12
CA PRO A 90 -4.07 -18.71 20.31
C PRO A 90 -4.61 -19.77 19.36
N TYR A 91 -5.78 -19.52 18.76
CA TYR A 91 -6.49 -20.45 17.87
C TYR A 91 -6.83 -19.85 16.49
N ALA A 92 -6.35 -18.64 16.18
CA ALA A 92 -6.53 -18.03 14.86
C ALA A 92 -5.34 -18.36 13.95
N PRO A 93 -5.52 -18.33 12.62
CA PRO A 93 -4.40 -18.36 11.71
C PRO A 93 -3.38 -17.31 12.13
N ARG A 94 -2.12 -17.72 12.26
CA ARG A 94 -1.03 -16.82 12.67
C ARG A 94 -0.74 -15.73 11.65
N VAL A 95 -1.39 -15.83 10.48
CA VAL A 95 -1.21 -14.93 9.34
C VAL A 95 -2.55 -14.57 8.71
N LYS A 96 -2.64 -13.38 8.14
CA LYS A 96 -3.74 -12.96 7.27
C LYS A 96 -3.22 -12.76 5.87
N LEU A 97 -3.89 -13.36 4.90
CA LEU A 97 -3.58 -13.26 3.48
C LEU A 97 -4.54 -12.27 2.80
N ILE A 98 -4.00 -11.38 1.98
CA ILE A 98 -4.75 -10.45 1.14
C ILE A 98 -4.11 -10.47 -0.25
N ASP A 99 -4.85 -10.91 -1.25
CA ASP A 99 -4.39 -10.87 -2.64
C ASP A 99 -4.79 -9.53 -3.27
N VAL A 100 -3.83 -8.85 -3.87
CA VAL A 100 -4.02 -7.55 -4.54
C VAL A 100 -3.68 -7.72 -6.01
N ASP A 101 -4.68 -7.56 -6.87
CA ASP A 101 -4.52 -7.53 -8.32
C ASP A 101 -4.19 -6.11 -8.79
N TYR A 102 -3.13 -5.98 -9.57
CA TYR A 102 -2.72 -4.72 -10.21
C TYR A 102 -2.51 -4.86 -11.72
N SER A 103 -3.14 -5.86 -12.33
CA SER A 103 -3.05 -6.15 -13.77
C SER A 103 -3.43 -4.97 -14.66
N MET A 104 -4.38 -4.15 -14.20
CA MET A 104 -4.86 -2.97 -14.90
C MET A 104 -3.93 -1.75 -14.81
N LYS A 105 -2.88 -1.82 -13.98
CA LYS A 105 -1.92 -0.72 -13.82
C LYS A 105 -0.86 -0.76 -14.91
N LYS A 106 -0.62 0.38 -15.54
CA LYS A 106 0.43 0.54 -16.58
C LYS A 106 1.80 0.72 -15.94
N ASP A 107 1.87 1.58 -14.94
CA ASP A 107 3.10 1.90 -14.22
C ASP A 107 3.25 1.00 -12.98
N THR A 108 4.42 1.02 -12.39
CA THR A 108 4.69 0.32 -11.12
C THR A 108 3.90 1.00 -10.01
N PRO A 109 2.86 0.35 -9.47
CA PRO A 109 2.04 0.95 -8.42
C PRO A 109 2.75 0.91 -7.07
N HIS A 110 2.27 1.73 -6.14
CA HIS A 110 2.69 1.66 -4.76
C HIS A 110 1.55 1.16 -3.86
N LEU A 111 1.91 0.44 -2.81
CA LEU A 111 1.01 0.04 -1.75
C LEU A 111 1.17 0.96 -0.55
N VAL A 112 0.04 1.41 -0.04
CA VAL A 112 -0.06 2.12 1.25
C VAL A 112 -0.76 1.22 2.24
N ILE A 113 -0.20 1.06 3.42
CA ILE A 113 -0.81 0.30 4.52
C ILE A 113 -0.94 1.22 5.71
N LYS A 114 -2.17 1.35 6.21
CA LYS A 114 -2.52 2.25 7.31
C LYS A 114 -3.24 1.50 8.42
N ARG A 115 -2.86 1.78 9.66
CA ARG A 115 -3.52 1.30 10.87
C ARG A 115 -4.52 2.32 11.38
N ALA A 116 -5.46 1.87 12.23
CA ALA A 116 -6.46 2.76 12.87
C ALA A 116 -5.82 3.84 13.73
N ASP A 117 -4.66 3.57 14.35
CA ASP A 117 -3.90 4.55 15.15
C ASP A 117 -3.21 5.65 14.30
N GLY A 118 -3.43 5.64 12.98
CA GLY A 118 -2.86 6.59 12.03
C GLY A 118 -1.45 6.24 11.55
N LYS A 119 -0.79 5.24 12.15
CA LYS A 119 0.52 4.80 11.68
C LYS A 119 0.39 4.13 10.33
N CYS A 120 1.21 4.54 9.40
CA CYS A 120 1.17 4.05 8.04
C CYS A 120 2.57 3.89 7.44
N MET A 121 2.62 3.15 6.36
CA MET A 121 3.79 2.98 5.50
C MET A 121 3.37 2.87 4.05
N TRP A 122 4.31 3.08 3.14
CA TRP A 122 4.12 2.79 1.73
C TRP A 122 5.42 2.27 1.09
N PHE A 123 5.28 1.49 0.03
CA PHE A 123 6.38 0.98 -0.77
C PHE A 123 5.94 0.69 -2.20
N TYR A 124 6.88 0.73 -3.13
CA TYR A 124 6.63 0.34 -4.53
C TYR A 124 6.60 -1.18 -4.67
N LEU A 125 5.69 -1.69 -5.51
CA LEU A 125 5.70 -3.08 -5.92
C LEU A 125 6.87 -3.33 -6.87
N ILE A 126 7.61 -4.41 -6.64
CA ILE A 126 8.75 -4.79 -7.47
C ILE A 126 8.31 -5.94 -8.37
N PRO A 127 8.40 -5.79 -9.70
CA PRO A 127 8.05 -6.87 -10.64
C PRO A 127 8.81 -8.17 -10.32
N GLY A 128 8.09 -9.29 -10.38
CA GLY A 128 8.65 -10.61 -10.09
C GLY A 128 8.53 -11.04 -8.62
N HIS A 129 8.39 -10.11 -7.68
CA HIS A 129 8.17 -10.42 -6.27
C HIS A 129 6.68 -10.37 -5.98
N ARG A 130 6.04 -11.53 -5.82
CA ARG A 130 4.59 -11.65 -5.71
C ARG A 130 4.08 -11.95 -4.30
N VAL A 131 4.98 -12.01 -3.35
CA VAL A 131 4.67 -12.19 -1.93
C VAL A 131 5.32 -11.06 -1.14
N ALA A 132 4.53 -10.43 -0.27
CA ALA A 132 5.02 -9.42 0.67
C ALA A 132 4.71 -9.89 2.10
N TYR A 133 5.74 -10.19 2.87
CA TYR A 133 5.64 -10.45 4.29
C TYR A 133 5.67 -9.13 5.05
N ILE A 134 4.60 -8.87 5.81
CA ILE A 134 4.39 -7.59 6.47
C ILE A 134 4.36 -7.82 7.96
N ASN A 135 5.28 -7.20 8.65
CA ASN A 135 5.39 -7.22 10.10
C ASN A 135 5.30 -5.79 10.65
N TYR A 136 4.69 -5.67 11.81
CA TYR A 136 4.68 -4.44 12.57
C TYR A 136 5.16 -4.74 13.99
N PHE A 137 6.27 -4.13 14.38
CA PHE A 137 6.81 -4.22 15.73
C PHE A 137 6.28 -3.06 16.54
N LYS A 138 5.37 -3.34 17.47
CA LYS A 138 4.67 -2.33 18.28
C LYS A 138 5.66 -1.49 19.08
N ASP A 139 6.64 -2.14 19.67
CA ASP A 139 7.79 -1.54 20.32
C ASP A 139 9.04 -1.89 19.49
N PRO A 140 9.57 -1.00 18.70
CA PRO A 140 9.57 0.47 18.70
C PRO A 140 8.58 1.15 17.71
N GLY A 141 7.54 0.53 17.23
CA GLY A 141 6.61 1.13 16.28
C GLY A 141 7.13 1.14 14.85
N VAL A 142 7.79 0.06 14.42
CA VAL A 142 8.47 -0.06 13.13
C VAL A 142 7.76 -1.09 12.25
N TRP A 143 7.57 -0.72 11.00
CA TRP A 143 7.16 -1.62 9.94
C TRP A 143 8.36 -2.32 9.32
N MET A 144 8.21 -3.59 8.99
CA MET A 144 9.14 -4.36 8.18
C MET A 144 8.36 -5.02 7.05
N VAL A 145 8.88 -4.87 5.83
CA VAL A 145 8.35 -5.52 4.62
C VAL A 145 9.46 -6.32 3.98
N GLU A 146 9.17 -7.57 3.70
CA GLU A 146 10.04 -8.44 2.92
C GLU A 146 9.30 -8.85 1.65
N LEU A 147 9.91 -8.63 0.49
CA LEU A 147 9.39 -9.06 -0.81
C LEU A 147 10.07 -10.37 -1.22
N SER A 148 9.27 -11.34 -1.60
CA SER A 148 9.71 -12.69 -1.98
C SER A 148 8.94 -13.21 -3.19
N ASN A 149 9.52 -14.20 -3.88
CA ASN A 149 8.83 -15.04 -4.84
C ASN A 149 8.24 -16.31 -4.20
N ILE A 150 8.50 -16.55 -2.93
CA ILE A 150 8.11 -17.78 -2.23
C ILE A 150 7.02 -17.50 -1.19
N HIS A 151 6.00 -18.35 -1.16
CA HIS A 151 5.04 -18.41 -0.08
C HIS A 151 5.45 -19.53 0.89
N ARG A 152 5.95 -19.13 2.05
CA ARG A 152 6.39 -20.04 3.12
C ARG A 152 5.19 -20.77 3.71
N GLN A 153 5.36 -22.02 4.08
CA GLN A 153 4.34 -22.76 4.81
C GLN A 153 4.36 -22.35 6.29
N TYR A 154 3.17 -22.04 6.82
CA TYR A 154 2.99 -21.79 8.26
C TYR A 154 2.39 -23.04 8.91
N ILE A 155 3.17 -23.67 9.75
CA ILE A 155 2.78 -24.86 10.54
C ILE A 155 2.18 -24.42 11.88
#